data_bf9db8927883dfeee9ec48695c65888e
#
_entry.id   bf9db8927883dfeee9ec48695c65888e
#
_cell.length_a   1.000
_cell.length_b   1.000
_cell.length_c   1.000
_cell.angle_alpha   90.00
_cell.angle_beta   90.00
_cell.angle_gamma   90.00
#
_symmetry.space_group_name_H-M   'P 1'
#
loop_
_entity.id
_entity.type
_entity.pdbx_description
1 polymer ?
#
loop_
_entity_poly.entity_id
_entity_poly.type
_entity_poly.pdbx_seq_one_letter_code
_entity_poly.pdbx_strand_id
1 'polypeptide(L)'
;IYTAMRKERRTLVTPIEPAWNQLLAKWYAEEHQRKEFRENTPVILTEKGERVRSKSEKILADYFYRKNILYKYEKPLYLKGYGTVYPDFTFLSKKTEQEIYWEHEGMMDKPEYAKSAVKKIESYQRNGIHLGERLILTFETELTVLNSQIVEELVEKYLV
;
A
#
# COMPACT_ATOMS: atom_id res chain seq x y z
N ILE A 1 -9.71 17.35 -24.82
CA ILE A 1 -10.97 18.06 -24.54
C ILE A 1 -10.70 19.40 -23.85
N TYR A 2 -9.92 19.41 -22.79
CA TYR A 2 -9.60 20.65 -22.07
C TYR A 2 -8.88 21.67 -22.95
N THR A 3 -7.92 21.22 -23.75
CA THR A 3 -7.17 22.09 -24.67
C THR A 3 -8.02 22.67 -25.79
N ALA A 4 -9.13 22.02 -26.14
CA ALA A 4 -10.08 22.50 -27.14
C ALA A 4 -11.10 23.49 -26.57
N MET A 5 -11.14 23.70 -25.24
CA MET A 5 -12.05 24.68 -24.62
C MET A 5 -11.63 26.11 -24.90
N ARG A 6 -12.60 27.02 -24.97
CA ARG A 6 -12.33 28.46 -25.01
C ARG A 6 -11.60 28.90 -23.74
N LYS A 7 -10.70 29.86 -23.86
CA LYS A 7 -9.87 30.36 -22.78
C LYS A 7 -10.70 30.77 -21.55
N GLU A 8 -11.81 31.41 -21.73
CA GLU A 8 -12.72 31.85 -20.66
C GLU A 8 -13.31 30.68 -19.88
N ARG A 9 -13.58 29.56 -20.56
CA ARG A 9 -14.08 28.35 -19.93
C ARG A 9 -12.98 27.62 -19.17
N ARG A 10 -11.74 27.66 -19.66
CA ARG A 10 -10.59 27.02 -18.98
C ARG A 10 -10.33 27.61 -17.60
N THR A 11 -10.62 28.88 -17.38
CA THR A 11 -10.46 29.52 -16.07
C THR A 11 -11.47 29.04 -15.04
N LEU A 12 -12.60 28.47 -15.49
CA LEU A 12 -13.69 28.00 -14.63
C LEU A 12 -13.74 26.48 -14.46
N VAL A 13 -12.91 25.74 -15.22
CA VAL A 13 -12.91 24.28 -15.23
C VAL A 13 -11.55 23.73 -14.79
N THR A 14 -11.56 22.91 -13.76
CA THR A 14 -10.37 22.16 -13.34
C THR A 14 -10.32 20.84 -14.09
N PRO A 15 -9.26 20.55 -14.85
CA PRO A 15 -9.11 19.26 -15.52
C PRO A 15 -9.03 18.11 -14.51
N ILE A 16 -9.72 17.00 -14.79
CA ILE A 16 -9.77 15.83 -13.90
C ILE A 16 -8.38 15.21 -13.69
N GLU A 17 -7.63 14.96 -14.78
CA GLU A 17 -6.30 14.35 -14.70
C GLU A 17 -5.27 15.21 -13.97
N PRO A 18 -5.11 16.51 -14.26
CA PRO A 18 -4.26 17.37 -13.44
C PRO A 18 -4.68 17.44 -11.98
N ALA A 19 -5.98 17.44 -11.69
CA ALA A 19 -6.48 17.43 -10.32
C ALA A 19 -6.08 16.15 -9.59
N TRP A 20 -6.19 14.99 -10.24
CA TRP A 20 -5.72 13.72 -9.68
C TRP A 20 -4.21 13.72 -9.46
N ASN A 21 -3.43 14.15 -10.44
CA ASN A 21 -1.98 14.21 -10.32
C ASN A 21 -1.53 15.13 -9.19
N GLN A 22 -2.22 16.23 -8.96
CA GLN A 22 -1.97 17.14 -7.84
C GLN A 22 -2.28 16.47 -6.49
N LEU A 23 -3.43 15.80 -6.40
CA LEU A 23 -3.82 15.06 -5.19
C LEU A 23 -2.81 13.95 -4.86
N LEU A 24 -2.43 13.16 -5.84
CA LEU A 24 -1.47 12.09 -5.70
C LEU A 24 -0.08 12.62 -5.29
N ALA A 25 0.39 13.69 -5.93
CA ALA A 25 1.66 14.31 -5.61
C ALA A 25 1.67 14.87 -4.18
N LYS A 26 0.60 15.51 -3.76
CA LYS A 26 0.44 16.02 -2.39
C LYS A 26 0.45 14.88 -1.38
N TRP A 27 -0.33 13.84 -1.62
CA TRP A 27 -0.37 12.66 -0.76
C TRP A 27 1.00 12.00 -0.65
N TYR A 28 1.69 11.82 -1.76
CA TYR A 28 3.01 11.19 -1.80
C TYR A 28 4.09 12.02 -1.11
N ALA A 29 4.01 13.34 -1.20
CA ALA A 29 4.97 14.25 -0.58
C ALA A 29 4.81 14.38 0.95
N GLU A 30 3.65 14.03 1.51
CA GLU A 30 3.44 14.03 2.95
C GLU A 30 4.36 13.00 3.61
N GLU A 31 5.22 13.47 4.51
CA GLU A 31 6.11 12.60 5.26
C GLU A 31 5.36 11.87 6.38
N HIS A 32 5.84 10.70 6.71
CA HIS A 32 5.33 9.91 7.83
C HIS A 32 6.48 9.26 8.60
N GLN A 33 6.23 8.97 9.86
CA GLN A 33 7.18 8.29 10.70
C GLN A 33 6.99 6.77 10.57
N ARG A 34 8.01 6.11 10.07
CA ARG A 34 8.03 4.64 9.94
C ARG A 34 8.30 3.99 11.28
N LYS A 35 7.97 2.71 11.36
CA LYS A 35 8.36 1.87 12.48
C LYS A 35 9.88 1.72 12.51
N GLU A 36 10.49 1.91 13.67
CA GLU A 36 11.93 1.81 13.84
C GLU A 36 12.47 0.39 13.58
N PHE A 37 13.65 0.33 12.99
CA PHE A 37 14.38 -0.93 12.85
C PHE A 37 15.15 -1.22 14.11
N ARG A 38 15.12 -2.48 14.57
CA ARG A 38 15.97 -2.93 15.66
C ARG A 38 17.42 -3.00 15.19
N GLU A 39 18.37 -2.82 16.12
CA GLU A 39 19.80 -2.71 15.86
C GLU A 39 20.36 -3.88 15.01
N ASN A 40 19.90 -5.10 15.25
CA ASN A 40 20.38 -6.29 14.54
C ASN A 40 19.50 -6.72 13.35
N THR A 41 18.60 -5.87 12.89
CA THR A 41 17.78 -6.19 11.73
C THR A 41 18.63 -6.16 10.45
N PRO A 42 18.61 -7.22 9.61
CA PRO A 42 19.32 -7.22 8.34
C PRO A 42 18.94 -6.02 7.46
N VAL A 43 19.90 -5.47 6.74
CA VAL A 43 19.66 -4.37 5.81
C VAL A 43 19.27 -4.93 4.46
N ILE A 44 17.99 -4.74 4.09
CA ILE A 44 17.44 -5.14 2.80
C ILE A 44 17.01 -3.86 2.09
N LEU A 45 17.63 -3.55 0.95
CA LEU A 45 17.33 -2.35 0.17
C LEU A 45 16.56 -2.70 -1.09
N THR A 46 15.53 -1.91 -1.38
CA THR A 46 14.77 -1.98 -2.63
C THR A 46 15.52 -1.27 -3.76
N GLU A 47 15.08 -1.45 -5.01
CA GLU A 47 15.63 -0.73 -6.18
C GLU A 47 15.53 0.79 -6.02
N LYS A 48 14.50 1.26 -5.34
CA LYS A 48 14.30 2.68 -5.01
C LYS A 48 15.27 3.18 -3.93
N GLY A 49 15.99 2.27 -3.25
CA GLY A 49 16.91 2.59 -2.16
C GLY A 49 16.26 2.64 -0.77
N GLU A 50 15.05 2.19 -0.65
CA GLU A 50 14.30 2.15 0.61
C GLU A 50 14.58 0.86 1.37
N ARG A 51 14.79 0.97 2.68
CA ARG A 51 15.00 -0.19 3.55
C ARG A 51 13.68 -0.84 3.92
N VAL A 52 13.61 -2.16 3.73
CA VAL A 52 12.45 -2.99 4.09
C VAL A 52 12.87 -4.12 5.03
N ARG A 53 11.90 -4.83 5.60
CA ARG A 53 12.15 -5.83 6.66
C ARG A 53 12.31 -7.25 6.14
N SER A 54 11.82 -7.55 4.94
CA SER A 54 11.88 -8.90 4.39
C SER A 54 12.18 -8.89 2.90
N LYS A 55 12.63 -10.05 2.40
CA LYS A 55 12.84 -10.25 0.97
C LYS A 55 11.53 -10.15 0.18
N SER A 56 10.42 -10.62 0.75
CA SER A 56 9.10 -10.54 0.11
C SER A 56 8.63 -9.11 -0.02
N GLU A 57 8.84 -8.27 1.00
CA GLU A 57 8.56 -6.85 0.90
C GLU A 57 9.41 -6.16 -0.16
N LYS A 58 10.68 -6.56 -0.29
CA LYS A 58 11.55 -6.07 -1.38
C LYS A 58 10.98 -6.45 -2.75
N ILE A 59 10.57 -7.68 -2.94
CA ILE A 59 9.98 -8.14 -4.21
C ILE A 59 8.74 -7.33 -4.55
N LEU A 60 7.86 -7.11 -3.58
CA LEU A 60 6.65 -6.30 -3.74
C LEU A 60 6.99 -4.84 -4.08
N ALA A 61 7.87 -4.23 -3.30
CA ALA A 61 8.29 -2.84 -3.49
C ALA A 61 8.93 -2.63 -4.87
N ASP A 62 9.81 -3.52 -5.28
CA ASP A 62 10.47 -3.46 -6.59
C ASP A 62 9.45 -3.62 -7.73
N TYR A 63 8.46 -4.50 -7.56
CA TYR A 63 7.37 -4.67 -8.51
C TYR A 63 6.57 -3.37 -8.68
N PHE A 64 6.14 -2.76 -7.58
CA PHE A 64 5.41 -1.49 -7.62
C PHE A 64 6.23 -0.38 -8.26
N TYR A 65 7.49 -0.29 -7.90
CA TYR A 65 8.41 0.70 -8.46
C TYR A 65 8.57 0.56 -9.98
N ARG A 66 8.77 -0.66 -10.47
CA ARG A 66 8.89 -0.95 -11.92
C ARG A 66 7.61 -0.63 -12.70
N LYS A 67 6.47 -0.78 -12.05
CA LYS A 67 5.15 -0.47 -12.65
C LYS A 67 4.73 0.98 -12.46
N ASN A 68 5.58 1.82 -11.91
CA ASN A 68 5.30 3.24 -11.59
C ASN A 68 4.07 3.42 -10.68
N ILE A 69 3.86 2.49 -9.76
CA ILE A 69 2.80 2.57 -8.76
C ILE A 69 3.40 3.21 -7.52
N LEU A 70 2.92 4.40 -7.15
CA LEU A 70 3.37 5.10 -5.96
C LEU A 70 2.79 4.45 -4.70
N TYR A 71 3.64 4.19 -3.73
CA TYR A 71 3.27 3.62 -2.45
C TYR A 71 4.01 4.33 -1.31
N LYS A 72 3.48 4.20 -0.12
CA LYS A 72 4.18 4.54 1.12
C LYS A 72 4.43 3.26 1.91
N TYR A 73 5.67 3.07 2.32
CA TYR A 73 6.08 1.92 3.13
C TYR A 73 5.91 2.23 4.62
N GLU A 74 5.21 1.35 5.34
CA GLU A 74 4.97 1.46 6.78
C GLU A 74 4.39 2.81 7.23
N LYS A 75 3.45 3.35 6.47
CA LYS A 75 2.70 4.54 6.89
C LYS A 75 1.78 4.16 8.06
N PRO A 76 1.89 4.83 9.23
CA PRO A 76 1.06 4.48 10.38
C PRO A 76 -0.42 4.70 10.12
N LEU A 77 -1.24 3.78 10.58
CA LEU A 77 -2.70 3.81 10.53
C LEU A 77 -3.25 3.49 11.91
N TYR A 78 -4.11 4.34 12.44
CA TYR A 78 -4.78 4.08 13.70
C TYR A 78 -6.07 3.29 13.47
N LEU A 79 -6.18 2.15 14.13
CA LEU A 79 -7.39 1.33 14.15
C LEU A 79 -8.06 1.44 15.53
N LYS A 80 -9.24 2.02 15.56
CA LYS A 80 -10.01 2.17 16.81
C LYS A 80 -10.26 0.81 17.46
N GLY A 81 -9.95 0.70 18.74
CA GLY A 81 -10.09 -0.53 19.51
C GLY A 81 -8.92 -1.50 19.40
N TYR A 82 -7.92 -1.19 18.59
CA TYR A 82 -6.73 -2.01 18.40
C TYR A 82 -5.42 -1.25 18.64
N GLY A 83 -5.29 -0.07 18.07
CA GLY A 83 -4.10 0.76 18.15
C GLY A 83 -3.51 1.09 16.77
N THR A 84 -2.28 1.57 16.77
CA THR A 84 -1.57 1.90 15.54
C THR A 84 -1.01 0.65 14.88
N VAL A 85 -1.31 0.49 13.58
CA VAL A 85 -0.71 -0.52 12.71
C VAL A 85 0.16 0.17 11.65
N TYR A 86 1.09 -0.58 11.08
CA TYR A 86 1.97 -0.11 10.00
C TYR A 86 1.77 -1.04 8.79
N PRO A 87 0.76 -0.80 7.96
CA PRO A 87 0.59 -1.59 6.74
C PRO A 87 1.90 -1.62 5.95
N ASP A 88 2.24 -2.77 5.38
CA ASP A 88 3.49 -2.85 4.62
C ASP A 88 3.53 -1.82 3.51
N PHE A 89 2.42 -1.67 2.78
CA PHE A 89 2.29 -0.65 1.75
C PHE A 89 0.94 0.04 1.82
N THR A 90 0.95 1.34 1.57
CA THR A 90 -0.27 2.16 1.44
C THR A 90 -0.26 2.83 0.08
N PHE A 91 -1.38 2.77 -0.60
CA PHE A 91 -1.61 3.37 -1.93
C PHE A 91 -2.76 4.35 -1.86
N LEU A 92 -2.79 5.30 -2.79
CA LEU A 92 -3.95 6.15 -2.97
C LEU A 92 -4.73 5.69 -4.22
N SER A 93 -6.00 5.35 -4.05
CA SER A 93 -6.86 4.92 -5.14
C SER A 93 -7.30 6.10 -5.99
N LYS A 94 -7.06 6.03 -7.30
CA LYS A 94 -7.60 7.01 -8.26
C LYS A 94 -9.12 6.98 -8.33
N LYS A 95 -9.70 5.79 -8.16
CA LYS A 95 -11.13 5.54 -8.30
C LYS A 95 -11.96 6.11 -7.15
N THR A 96 -11.47 5.99 -5.93
CA THR A 96 -12.20 6.39 -4.71
C THR A 96 -11.56 7.54 -3.97
N GLU A 97 -10.34 7.93 -4.34
CA GLU A 97 -9.51 8.92 -3.63
C GLU A 97 -9.26 8.55 -2.16
N GLN A 98 -9.40 7.25 -1.84
CA GLN A 98 -9.14 6.70 -0.52
C GLN A 98 -7.87 5.86 -0.51
N GLU A 99 -7.27 5.73 0.66
CA GLU A 99 -6.11 4.87 0.85
C GLU A 99 -6.50 3.39 0.79
N ILE A 100 -5.65 2.60 0.12
CA ILE A 100 -5.71 1.14 0.06
C ILE A 100 -4.47 0.61 0.77
N TYR A 101 -4.63 -0.41 1.61
CA TYR A 101 -3.59 -0.99 2.42
C TYR A 101 -3.24 -2.39 1.94
N TRP A 102 -1.96 -2.69 1.87
CA TRP A 102 -1.45 -4.02 1.53
C TRP A 102 -0.66 -4.56 2.71
N GLU A 103 -1.07 -5.72 3.19
CA GLU A 103 -0.36 -6.47 4.22
C GLU A 103 0.15 -7.79 3.62
N HIS A 104 1.43 -8.05 3.81
CA HIS A 104 2.03 -9.33 3.43
C HIS A 104 2.25 -10.17 4.69
N GLU A 105 1.48 -11.26 4.81
CA GLU A 105 1.54 -12.14 5.96
C GLU A 105 2.52 -13.31 5.68
N GLY A 106 3.78 -13.12 6.08
CA GLY A 106 4.91 -13.95 5.65
C GLY A 106 5.13 -15.24 6.42
N MET A 107 4.43 -15.47 7.54
CA MET A 107 4.66 -16.64 8.42
C MET A 107 3.36 -17.26 8.91
N MET A 108 2.40 -17.48 8.01
CA MET A 108 1.06 -17.96 8.38
C MET A 108 1.04 -19.41 8.90
N ASP A 109 2.13 -20.15 8.73
CA ASP A 109 2.32 -21.47 9.34
C ASP A 109 2.84 -21.43 10.78
N LYS A 110 3.15 -20.24 11.31
CA LYS A 110 3.52 -20.05 12.72
C LYS A 110 2.26 -19.70 13.52
N PRO A 111 1.83 -20.53 14.51
CA PRO A 111 0.55 -20.32 15.21
C PRO A 111 0.39 -18.94 15.86
N GLU A 112 1.40 -18.44 16.55
CA GLU A 112 1.32 -17.12 17.20
C GLU A 112 1.26 -15.96 16.20
N TYR A 113 2.01 -16.07 15.10
CA TYR A 113 1.94 -15.11 14.01
C TYR A 113 0.56 -15.09 13.37
N ALA A 114 0.02 -16.27 13.05
CA ALA A 114 -1.32 -16.40 12.46
C ALA A 114 -2.42 -15.84 13.36
N LYS A 115 -2.35 -16.09 14.68
CA LYS A 115 -3.29 -15.51 15.63
C LYS A 115 -3.23 -13.99 15.65
N SER A 116 -2.04 -13.42 15.63
CA SER A 116 -1.86 -11.96 15.58
C SER A 116 -2.37 -11.36 14.27
N ALA A 117 -2.11 -12.03 13.14
CA ALA A 117 -2.60 -11.63 11.83
C ALA A 117 -4.14 -11.61 11.79
N VAL A 118 -4.80 -12.64 12.30
CA VAL A 118 -6.27 -12.72 12.37
C VAL A 118 -6.83 -11.54 13.16
N LYS A 119 -6.28 -11.24 14.33
CA LYS A 119 -6.73 -10.10 15.16
C LYS A 119 -6.57 -8.76 14.44
N LYS A 120 -5.44 -8.58 13.77
CA LYS A 120 -5.18 -7.37 12.99
C LYS A 120 -6.17 -7.21 11.85
N ILE A 121 -6.40 -8.25 11.07
CA ILE A 121 -7.35 -8.25 9.94
C ILE A 121 -8.78 -7.97 10.44
N GLU A 122 -9.19 -8.60 11.53
CA GLU A 122 -10.50 -8.35 12.16
C GLU A 122 -10.64 -6.89 12.58
N SER A 123 -9.56 -6.29 13.09
CA SER A 123 -9.54 -4.88 13.48
C SER A 123 -9.65 -3.93 12.30
N TYR A 124 -9.05 -4.25 11.16
CA TYR A 124 -9.28 -3.54 9.91
C TYR A 124 -10.76 -3.56 9.55
N GLN A 125 -11.38 -4.73 9.57
CA GLN A 125 -12.80 -4.88 9.21
C GLN A 125 -13.72 -4.08 10.14
N ARG A 126 -13.48 -4.10 11.45
CA ARG A 126 -14.23 -3.31 12.43
C ARG A 126 -14.09 -1.80 12.21
N ASN A 127 -13.04 -1.37 11.56
CA ASN A 127 -12.81 0.02 11.18
C ASN A 127 -13.26 0.35 9.75
N GLY A 128 -14.06 -0.52 9.13
CA GLY A 128 -14.61 -0.30 7.79
C GLY A 128 -13.63 -0.51 6.64
N ILE A 129 -12.48 -1.13 6.92
CA ILE A 129 -11.46 -1.44 5.93
C ILE A 129 -11.56 -2.92 5.61
N HIS A 130 -12.28 -3.25 4.54
CA HIS A 130 -12.64 -4.63 4.21
C HIS A 130 -11.65 -5.27 3.22
N LEU A 131 -11.40 -6.56 3.45
CA LEU A 131 -10.63 -7.38 2.53
C LEU A 131 -11.29 -7.39 1.14
N GLY A 132 -10.49 -7.15 0.11
CA GLY A 132 -10.98 -7.08 -1.26
C GLY A 132 -11.55 -5.73 -1.68
N GLU A 133 -11.54 -4.75 -0.79
CA GLU A 133 -11.90 -3.35 -1.08
C GLU A 133 -10.70 -2.44 -0.83
N ARG A 134 -10.43 -2.13 0.44
CA ARG A 134 -9.31 -1.27 0.84
C ARG A 134 -8.20 -2.03 1.55
N LEU A 135 -8.33 -3.33 1.73
CA LEU A 135 -7.31 -4.20 2.30
C LEU A 135 -6.97 -5.32 1.32
N ILE A 136 -5.71 -5.38 0.93
CA ILE A 136 -5.15 -6.42 0.09
C ILE A 136 -4.23 -7.27 0.96
N LEU A 137 -4.38 -8.59 0.89
CA LEU A 137 -3.56 -9.54 1.64
C LEU A 137 -2.81 -10.45 0.68
N THR A 138 -1.53 -10.67 0.96
CA THR A 138 -0.75 -11.77 0.39
C THR A 138 -0.16 -12.59 1.52
N PHE A 139 0.08 -13.87 1.26
CA PHE A 139 0.46 -14.82 2.29
C PHE A 139 1.68 -15.63 1.87
N GLU A 140 2.46 -16.01 2.85
CA GLU A 140 3.51 -17.01 2.71
C GLU A 140 3.50 -17.97 3.90
N THR A 141 3.94 -19.19 3.63
CA THR A 141 4.35 -20.17 4.63
C THR A 141 5.75 -20.65 4.29
N GLU A 142 6.34 -21.48 5.13
CA GLU A 142 7.66 -22.06 4.85
C GLU A 142 7.68 -22.83 3.51
N LEU A 143 6.55 -23.44 3.12
CA LEU A 143 6.43 -24.25 1.91
C LEU A 143 5.81 -23.48 0.72
N THR A 144 5.16 -22.37 0.96
CA THR A 144 4.46 -21.60 -0.06
C THR A 144 5.01 -20.17 -0.10
N VAL A 145 5.77 -19.86 -1.14
CA VAL A 145 6.38 -18.54 -1.32
C VAL A 145 5.45 -17.58 -2.08
N LEU A 146 5.77 -16.30 -2.00
CA LEU A 146 5.05 -15.25 -2.71
C LEU A 146 5.00 -15.54 -4.21
N ASN A 147 3.78 -15.56 -4.76
CA ASN A 147 3.52 -15.85 -6.17
C ASN A 147 3.39 -14.54 -6.96
N SER A 148 4.31 -14.33 -7.90
CA SER A 148 4.34 -13.12 -8.74
C SER A 148 3.08 -12.93 -9.60
N GLN A 149 2.47 -14.02 -10.07
CA GLN A 149 1.24 -13.94 -10.85
C GLN A 149 0.07 -13.44 -9.99
N ILE A 150 -0.04 -13.90 -8.74
CA ILE A 150 -1.06 -13.40 -7.80
C ILE A 150 -0.84 -11.92 -7.54
N VAL A 151 0.40 -11.48 -7.35
CA VAL A 151 0.72 -10.05 -7.16
C VAL A 151 0.25 -9.23 -8.36
N GLU A 152 0.55 -9.69 -9.58
CA GLU A 152 0.13 -9.01 -10.81
C GLU A 152 -1.40 -8.90 -10.89
N GLU A 153 -2.11 -9.98 -10.65
CA GLU A 153 -3.58 -10.00 -10.65
C GLU A 153 -4.19 -9.03 -9.63
N LEU A 154 -3.62 -8.99 -8.42
CA LEU A 154 -4.08 -8.07 -7.38
C LEU A 154 -3.81 -6.60 -7.74
N VAL A 155 -2.64 -6.32 -8.31
CA VAL A 155 -2.28 -4.98 -8.77
C VAL A 155 -3.24 -4.52 -9.87
N GLU A 156 -3.49 -5.35 -10.86
CA GLU A 156 -4.42 -5.03 -11.96
C GLU A 156 -5.84 -4.81 -11.45
N LYS A 157 -6.28 -5.59 -10.49
CA LYS A 157 -7.63 -5.50 -9.95
C LYS A 157 -7.85 -4.26 -9.07
N TYR A 158 -6.89 -3.89 -8.25
CA TYR A 158 -7.09 -2.88 -7.20
C TYR A 158 -6.33 -1.57 -7.40
N LEU A 159 -5.24 -1.57 -8.14
CA LEU A 159 -4.30 -0.44 -8.19
C LEU A 159 -4.16 0.20 -9.58
N VAL A 160 -4.70 -0.43 -10.61
CA VAL A 160 -4.57 0.05 -12.00
C VAL A 160 -5.92 0.33 -12.65
#